data_0e85cd54067cecf3a37d4d7033a772bf
#
_entry.id   0e85cd54067cecf3a37d4d7033a772bf
#
_cell.length_a   1.000
_cell.length_b   1.000
_cell.length_c   1.000
_cell.angle_alpha   90.00
_cell.angle_beta   90.00
_cell.angle_gamma   90.00
#
_symmetry.space_group_name_H-M   'P 1'
#
loop_
_entity.id
_entity.type
_entity.pdbx_description
1 polymer ?
#
loop_
_entity_poly.entity_id
_entity_poly.type
_entity_poly.pdbx_seq_one_letter_code
_entity_poly.pdbx_strand_id
1 'polypeptide(L)'
;MPKLLPYVLILISIIILIIVFIIYQSNKIIIKEYVIEDKKVIINTDGYKGIKIVYFSDLHIGKLLKKDKLKEKLLMIKNLKANLYIFGGDLIGIDTIKHYTIEDIKECFEIFKDDETIAVLGNHEYKKVRNDFDKLKYFKAMGFKVLNDEQYISKDGLSIFGKQECIYHENVNVDKSYDLFLSHQGDVIDNYENQIILSGHTHGGQIRLPLIPIYYKPKYGKKYTSGLFNKNNSSLIVSNGLGFGGFKVRLFAPMDVVIIDYRK
;
A
#
# COMPACT_ATOMS: atom_id res chain seq x y z
N MET A 1 50.01 11.51 16.48
CA MET A 1 48.89 11.83 15.58
C MET A 1 48.79 10.99 14.30
N PRO A 2 49.85 10.57 13.58
CA PRO A 2 49.72 9.81 12.32
C PRO A 2 49.13 8.40 12.47
N LYS A 3 49.21 7.76 13.64
CA LYS A 3 48.70 6.41 13.88
C LYS A 3 47.18 6.30 13.97
N LEU A 4 46.44 7.38 14.19
CA LEU A 4 44.97 7.40 14.34
C LEU A 4 44.26 7.58 13.00
N LEU A 5 44.90 8.20 12.01
CA LEU A 5 44.32 8.52 10.69
C LEU A 5 43.70 7.30 9.98
N PRO A 6 44.35 6.13 9.87
CA PRO A 6 43.78 4.97 9.20
C PRO A 6 42.50 4.46 9.89
N TYR A 7 42.41 4.48 11.21
CA TYR A 7 41.21 4.07 11.95
C TYR A 7 40.04 5.04 11.72
N VAL A 8 40.32 6.33 11.65
CA VAL A 8 39.32 7.35 11.32
C VAL A 8 38.79 7.16 9.90
N LEU A 9 39.66 6.90 8.93
CA LEU A 9 39.27 6.64 7.55
C LEU A 9 38.45 5.37 7.43
N ILE A 10 38.80 4.30 8.12
CA ILE A 10 38.02 3.05 8.18
C ILE A 10 36.62 3.32 8.77
N LEU A 11 36.53 4.05 9.88
CA LEU A 11 35.25 4.39 10.50
C LEU A 11 34.35 5.21 9.56
N ILE A 12 34.91 6.22 8.90
CA ILE A 12 34.19 7.03 7.89
C ILE A 12 33.69 6.15 6.75
N SER A 13 34.52 5.23 6.25
CA SER A 13 34.12 4.31 5.17
C SER A 13 32.97 3.39 5.60
N ILE A 14 33.00 2.87 6.82
CA ILE A 14 31.90 2.07 7.38
C ILE A 14 30.61 2.90 7.47
N ILE A 15 30.68 4.12 7.96
CA ILE A 15 29.51 5.01 8.07
C ILE A 15 28.92 5.28 6.67
N ILE A 16 29.76 5.56 5.68
CA ILE A 16 29.32 5.77 4.29
C ILE A 16 28.61 4.54 3.76
N LEU A 17 29.18 3.34 3.97
CA LEU A 17 28.56 2.07 3.52
C LEU A 17 27.19 1.86 4.19
N ILE A 18 27.06 2.14 5.48
CA ILE A 18 25.78 2.06 6.19
C ILE A 18 24.76 3.04 5.60
N ILE A 19 25.15 4.28 5.33
CA ILE A 19 24.28 5.29 4.73
C ILE A 19 23.82 4.84 3.35
N VAL A 20 24.72 4.38 2.49
CA VAL A 20 24.41 3.86 1.15
C VAL A 20 23.45 2.68 1.24
N PHE A 21 23.69 1.76 2.17
CA PHE A 21 22.80 0.62 2.41
C PHE A 21 21.39 1.06 2.83
N ILE A 22 21.27 2.02 3.75
CA ILE A 22 19.98 2.57 4.20
C ILE A 22 19.26 3.25 3.02
N ILE A 23 19.94 4.02 2.19
CA ILE A 23 19.38 4.68 1.01
C ILE A 23 18.88 3.61 0.01
N TYR A 24 19.66 2.58 -0.26
CA TYR A 24 19.27 1.47 -1.11
C TYR A 24 18.01 0.78 -0.59
N GLN A 25 17.98 0.38 0.68
CA GLN A 25 16.83 -0.27 1.32
C GLN A 25 15.58 0.62 1.28
N SER A 26 15.75 1.93 1.48
CA SER A 26 14.63 2.89 1.51
C SER A 26 13.97 3.10 0.14
N ASN A 27 14.70 2.85 -0.96
CA ASN A 27 14.18 3.00 -2.32
C ASN A 27 13.82 1.66 -2.98
N LYS A 28 14.11 0.54 -2.31
CA LYS A 28 13.83 -0.79 -2.86
C LYS A 28 12.33 -1.01 -2.98
N ILE A 29 11.89 -1.37 -4.19
CA ILE A 29 10.51 -1.82 -4.47
C ILE A 29 10.59 -3.29 -4.86
N ILE A 30 9.71 -4.11 -4.32
CA ILE A 30 9.56 -5.52 -4.67
C ILE A 30 8.15 -5.77 -5.20
N ILE A 31 8.01 -6.76 -6.04
CA ILE A 31 6.72 -7.27 -6.49
C ILE A 31 6.45 -8.53 -5.68
N LYS A 32 5.27 -8.61 -5.06
CA LYS A 32 4.77 -9.81 -4.39
C LYS A 32 3.67 -10.40 -5.25
N GLU A 33 3.78 -11.67 -5.60
CA GLU A 33 2.86 -12.34 -6.51
C GLU A 33 2.10 -13.45 -5.79
N TYR A 34 0.78 -13.42 -5.90
CA TYR A 34 -0.12 -14.40 -5.31
C TYR A 34 -1.07 -14.96 -6.37
N VAL A 35 -1.49 -16.20 -6.17
CA VAL A 35 -2.62 -16.82 -6.88
C VAL A 35 -3.77 -16.92 -5.92
N ILE A 36 -4.98 -16.58 -6.40
CA ILE A 36 -6.23 -16.87 -5.72
C ILE A 36 -6.97 -17.91 -6.56
N GLU A 37 -7.18 -19.07 -5.99
CA GLU A 37 -7.90 -20.18 -6.61
C GLU A 37 -8.70 -20.91 -5.53
N ASP A 38 -9.96 -21.24 -5.80
CA ASP A 38 -10.88 -21.89 -4.84
C ASP A 38 -10.92 -21.19 -3.47
N LYS A 39 -10.91 -19.85 -3.46
CA LYS A 39 -10.84 -19.00 -2.26
C LYS A 39 -9.61 -19.22 -1.38
N LYS A 40 -8.56 -19.83 -1.90
CA LYS A 40 -7.26 -19.97 -1.24
C LYS A 40 -6.26 -19.02 -1.85
N VAL A 41 -5.38 -18.47 -1.02
CA VAL A 41 -4.29 -17.61 -1.46
C VAL A 41 -2.98 -18.35 -1.30
N ILE A 42 -2.23 -18.46 -2.39
CA ILE A 42 -0.89 -19.07 -2.42
C ILE A 42 0.10 -18.13 -3.12
N ILE A 43 1.40 -18.34 -2.91
CA ILE A 43 2.44 -17.60 -3.63
C ILE A 43 2.45 -18.08 -5.09
N ASN A 44 2.47 -17.12 -6.03
CA ASN A 44 2.51 -17.45 -7.46
C ASN A 44 3.90 -17.91 -7.88
N THR A 45 3.97 -19.10 -8.48
CA THR A 45 5.20 -19.69 -9.03
C THR A 45 5.08 -20.03 -10.53
N ASP A 46 3.86 -19.98 -11.10
CA ASP A 46 3.54 -20.58 -12.41
C ASP A 46 3.23 -19.56 -13.51
N GLY A 47 3.40 -18.26 -13.22
CA GLY A 47 2.97 -17.17 -14.12
C GLY A 47 1.45 -16.94 -14.05
N TYR A 48 0.95 -16.06 -14.94
CA TYR A 48 -0.44 -15.59 -14.91
C TYR A 48 -1.30 -16.43 -15.85
N LYS A 49 -2.42 -16.93 -15.32
CA LYS A 49 -3.40 -17.77 -16.07
C LYS A 49 -4.83 -17.25 -15.99
N GLY A 50 -5.11 -16.36 -15.03
CA GLY A 50 -6.44 -15.81 -14.76
C GLY A 50 -6.51 -14.30 -14.90
N ILE A 51 -7.38 -13.67 -14.11
CA ILE A 51 -7.57 -12.22 -14.07
C ILE A 51 -6.40 -11.60 -13.30
N LYS A 52 -5.64 -10.77 -13.95
CA LYS A 52 -4.49 -10.09 -13.35
C LYS A 52 -4.93 -8.82 -12.65
N ILE A 53 -4.72 -8.77 -11.32
CA ILE A 53 -5.04 -7.62 -10.47
C ILE A 53 -3.74 -7.05 -9.92
N VAL A 54 -3.60 -5.73 -9.96
CA VAL A 54 -2.49 -5.02 -9.34
C VAL A 54 -3.01 -4.17 -8.18
N TYR A 55 -2.53 -4.47 -6.98
CA TYR A 55 -2.86 -3.72 -5.76
C TYR A 55 -1.63 -2.94 -5.26
N PHE A 56 -1.84 -1.69 -4.93
CA PHE A 56 -0.84 -0.80 -4.33
C PHE A 56 -1.51 0.17 -3.36
N SER A 57 -0.75 0.70 -2.39
CA SER A 57 -1.30 1.55 -1.32
C SER A 57 -0.28 2.53 -0.76
N ASP A 58 -0.72 3.39 0.16
CA ASP A 58 0.12 4.20 1.05
C ASP A 58 1.16 5.04 0.30
N LEU A 59 0.74 5.83 -0.66
CA LEU A 59 1.62 6.71 -1.43
C LEU A 59 2.12 7.90 -0.59
N HIS A 60 1.27 8.44 0.30
CA HIS A 60 1.59 9.61 1.13
C HIS A 60 2.30 10.71 0.34
N ILE A 61 1.68 11.15 -0.75
CA ILE A 61 2.25 12.20 -1.61
C ILE A 61 2.51 13.49 -0.82
N GLY A 62 3.62 14.18 -1.15
CA GLY A 62 4.04 15.38 -0.45
C GLY A 62 5.56 15.55 -0.49
N LYS A 63 6.15 16.10 0.57
CA LYS A 63 7.59 16.35 0.66
C LYS A 63 8.43 15.08 0.45
N LEU A 64 7.98 13.93 0.96
CA LEU A 64 8.73 12.67 0.93
C LEU A 64 8.57 11.92 -0.39
N LEU A 65 7.43 12.08 -1.08
CA LEU A 65 7.18 11.55 -2.41
C LEU A 65 6.78 12.70 -3.32
N LYS A 66 7.72 13.22 -4.10
CA LYS A 66 7.52 14.31 -5.05
C LYS A 66 6.94 13.80 -6.37
N LYS A 67 6.37 14.73 -7.17
CA LYS A 67 5.65 14.47 -8.43
C LYS A 67 6.42 13.55 -9.38
N ASP A 68 7.70 13.83 -9.64
CA ASP A 68 8.49 13.02 -10.59
C ASP A 68 8.63 11.57 -10.12
N LYS A 69 8.92 11.38 -8.82
CA LYS A 69 9.01 10.03 -8.23
C LYS A 69 7.67 9.33 -8.14
N LEU A 70 6.56 10.06 -7.97
CA LEU A 70 5.21 9.52 -8.08
C LEU A 70 4.97 9.02 -9.51
N LYS A 71 5.25 9.83 -10.52
CA LYS A 71 5.11 9.44 -11.94
C LYS A 71 5.92 8.19 -12.30
N GLU A 72 7.18 8.09 -11.85
CA GLU A 72 8.02 6.91 -12.04
C GLU A 72 7.36 5.65 -11.46
N LYS A 73 6.83 5.74 -10.22
CA LYS A 73 6.15 4.61 -9.57
C LYS A 73 4.87 4.21 -10.29
N LEU A 74 4.03 5.19 -10.66
CA LEU A 74 2.79 4.94 -11.37
C LEU A 74 3.04 4.34 -12.75
N LEU A 75 4.07 4.80 -13.47
CA LEU A 75 4.48 4.21 -14.74
C LEU A 75 4.95 2.75 -14.57
N MET A 76 5.72 2.48 -13.54
CA MET A 76 6.11 1.10 -13.19
C MET A 76 4.88 0.22 -12.96
N ILE A 77 3.90 0.69 -12.19
CA ILE A 77 2.64 -0.01 -11.93
C ILE A 77 1.86 -0.24 -13.23
N LYS A 78 1.71 0.79 -14.05
CA LYS A 78 1.01 0.71 -15.34
C LYS A 78 1.64 -0.33 -16.28
N ASN A 79 2.97 -0.40 -16.30
CA ASN A 79 3.72 -1.36 -17.13
C ASN A 79 3.52 -2.83 -16.69
N LEU A 80 2.94 -3.09 -15.53
CA LEU A 80 2.55 -4.44 -15.10
C LEU A 80 1.36 -4.98 -15.90
N LYS A 81 0.58 -4.14 -16.57
CA LYS A 81 -0.54 -4.51 -17.45
C LYS A 81 -1.55 -5.41 -16.75
N ALA A 82 -2.43 -4.82 -15.96
CA ALA A 82 -3.47 -5.53 -15.21
C ALA A 82 -4.85 -5.38 -15.88
N ASN A 83 -5.75 -6.32 -15.58
CA ASN A 83 -7.18 -6.21 -15.86
C ASN A 83 -7.84 -5.19 -14.92
N LEU A 84 -7.40 -5.16 -13.64
CA LEU A 84 -7.92 -4.28 -12.60
C LEU A 84 -6.78 -3.70 -11.77
N TYR A 85 -6.79 -2.39 -11.56
CA TYR A 85 -5.89 -1.70 -10.63
C TYR A 85 -6.65 -1.29 -9.37
N ILE A 86 -6.11 -1.63 -8.22
CA ILE A 86 -6.72 -1.37 -6.91
C ILE A 86 -5.78 -0.50 -6.08
N PHE A 87 -6.29 0.65 -5.60
CA PHE A 87 -5.58 1.50 -4.67
C PHE A 87 -6.12 1.34 -3.24
N GLY A 88 -5.25 0.92 -2.33
CA GLY A 88 -5.59 0.53 -0.95
C GLY A 88 -5.66 1.67 0.07
N GLY A 89 -5.72 2.95 -0.37
CA GLY A 89 -5.84 4.10 0.54
C GLY A 89 -4.52 4.76 0.92
N ASP A 90 -4.62 5.85 1.69
CA ASP A 90 -3.50 6.70 2.11
C ASP A 90 -2.70 7.29 0.93
N LEU A 91 -3.42 7.97 0.02
CA LEU A 91 -2.82 8.83 -1.00
C LEU A 91 -2.15 10.04 -0.34
N ILE A 92 -2.86 10.66 0.62
CA ILE A 92 -2.55 11.96 1.17
C ILE A 92 -1.53 11.86 2.31
N GLY A 93 -0.42 12.60 2.20
CA GLY A 93 0.56 12.81 3.27
C GLY A 93 0.22 14.03 4.14
N ILE A 94 1.06 14.31 5.13
CA ILE A 94 0.83 15.40 6.10
C ILE A 94 0.91 16.78 5.44
N ASP A 95 1.73 16.94 4.42
CA ASP A 95 2.07 18.21 3.77
C ASP A 95 1.72 18.23 2.26
N THR A 96 0.81 17.36 1.83
CA THR A 96 0.40 17.24 0.42
C THR A 96 0.06 18.57 -0.22
N ILE A 97 -0.76 19.39 0.44
CA ILE A 97 -1.22 20.70 -0.08
C ILE A 97 -0.09 21.68 -0.38
N LYS A 98 1.08 21.51 0.25
CA LYS A 98 2.24 22.36 0.01
C LYS A 98 3.04 21.94 -1.23
N HIS A 99 2.79 20.75 -1.75
CA HIS A 99 3.61 20.11 -2.78
C HIS A 99 2.83 19.63 -3.99
N TYR A 100 1.48 19.54 -3.88
CA TYR A 100 0.61 19.04 -4.95
C TYR A 100 -0.64 19.90 -5.08
N THR A 101 -0.97 20.25 -6.30
CA THR A 101 -2.30 20.74 -6.70
C THR A 101 -3.20 19.57 -7.07
N ILE A 102 -4.49 19.83 -7.24
CA ILE A 102 -5.44 18.84 -7.77
C ILE A 102 -5.05 18.43 -9.19
N GLU A 103 -4.63 19.40 -9.99
CA GLU A 103 -4.17 19.22 -11.37
C GLU A 103 -2.92 18.33 -11.43
N ASP A 104 -1.99 18.47 -10.49
CA ASP A 104 -0.82 17.58 -10.40
C ASP A 104 -1.22 16.11 -10.19
N ILE A 105 -2.24 15.87 -9.37
CA ILE A 105 -2.75 14.51 -9.13
C ILE A 105 -3.41 13.97 -10.40
N LYS A 106 -4.31 14.75 -11.02
CA LYS A 106 -4.94 14.36 -12.27
C LYS A 106 -3.91 14.00 -13.35
N GLU A 107 -2.90 14.85 -13.53
CA GLU A 107 -1.82 14.62 -14.49
C GLU A 107 -1.04 13.32 -14.18
N CYS A 108 -0.72 13.06 -12.91
CA CYS A 108 0.01 11.86 -12.53
C CYS A 108 -0.80 10.58 -12.80
N PHE A 109 -2.10 10.60 -12.56
CA PHE A 109 -2.98 9.43 -12.68
C PHE A 109 -3.66 9.31 -14.06
N GLU A 110 -3.49 10.28 -14.96
CA GLU A 110 -4.03 10.24 -16.33
C GLU A 110 -3.65 8.97 -17.11
N ILE A 111 -2.51 8.36 -16.79
CA ILE A 111 -2.07 7.11 -17.41
C ILE A 111 -3.00 5.92 -17.18
N PHE A 112 -3.92 6.02 -16.20
CA PHE A 112 -4.90 4.97 -15.87
C PHE A 112 -6.31 5.27 -16.40
N LYS A 113 -6.51 6.36 -17.15
CA LYS A 113 -7.85 6.83 -17.56
C LYS A 113 -8.69 5.80 -18.32
N ASP A 114 -8.04 4.92 -19.08
CA ASP A 114 -8.70 3.89 -19.89
C ASP A 114 -8.74 2.52 -19.19
N ASP A 115 -8.20 2.42 -17.96
CA ASP A 115 -8.17 1.19 -17.20
C ASP A 115 -9.38 1.05 -16.27
N GLU A 116 -9.61 -0.17 -15.83
CA GLU A 116 -10.51 -0.42 -14.71
C GLU A 116 -9.76 -0.16 -13.40
N THR A 117 -10.25 0.81 -12.62
CA THR A 117 -9.58 1.29 -11.41
C THR A 117 -10.57 1.46 -10.27
N ILE A 118 -10.24 0.90 -9.12
CA ILE A 118 -11.01 1.09 -7.88
C ILE A 118 -10.10 1.49 -6.72
N ALA A 119 -10.66 2.10 -5.70
CA ALA A 119 -9.92 2.51 -4.51
C ALA A 119 -10.77 2.42 -3.25
N VAL A 120 -10.10 2.23 -2.10
CA VAL A 120 -10.66 2.48 -0.78
C VAL A 120 -9.92 3.63 -0.11
N LEU A 121 -10.59 4.30 0.84
CA LEU A 121 -9.98 5.38 1.60
C LEU A 121 -9.13 4.84 2.74
N GLY A 122 -8.01 5.52 3.04
CA GLY A 122 -7.21 5.27 4.22
C GLY A 122 -7.48 6.29 5.33
N ASN A 123 -6.80 6.13 6.46
CA ASN A 123 -7.02 7.02 7.60
C ASN A 123 -6.47 8.44 7.37
N HIS A 124 -5.53 8.62 6.47
CA HIS A 124 -5.00 9.95 6.16
C HIS A 124 -5.99 10.82 5.40
N GLU A 125 -6.92 10.23 4.65
CA GLU A 125 -8.01 10.97 4.00
C GLU A 125 -9.01 11.55 5.02
N TYR A 126 -9.21 10.90 6.17
CA TYR A 126 -10.11 11.36 7.24
C TYR A 126 -9.42 12.18 8.34
N LYS A 127 -8.10 12.08 8.47
CA LYS A 127 -7.36 12.77 9.52
C LYS A 127 -7.55 14.29 9.40
N LYS A 128 -8.19 14.91 10.41
CA LYS A 128 -8.40 16.36 10.44
C LYS A 128 -7.05 17.11 10.35
N VAL A 129 -6.98 18.07 9.44
CA VAL A 129 -5.90 19.07 9.36
C VAL A 129 -6.49 20.41 9.76
N ARG A 130 -5.68 21.28 10.36
CA ARG A 130 -6.12 22.56 10.95
C ARG A 130 -6.77 23.56 9.99
N ASN A 131 -6.72 23.37 8.68
CA ASN A 131 -7.32 24.24 7.67
C ASN A 131 -8.34 23.43 6.87
N ASP A 132 -9.36 24.12 6.28
CA ASP A 132 -10.46 23.57 5.47
C ASP A 132 -10.02 22.82 4.19
N PHE A 133 -8.94 22.05 4.29
CA PHE A 133 -8.40 21.28 3.20
C PHE A 133 -9.25 20.04 2.95
N ASP A 134 -9.96 20.04 1.84
CA ASP A 134 -10.75 18.90 1.38
C ASP A 134 -9.85 17.79 0.79
N LYS A 135 -9.39 16.92 1.64
CA LYS A 135 -8.56 15.77 1.26
C LYS A 135 -9.28 14.80 0.32
N LEU A 136 -10.58 14.64 0.47
CA LEU A 136 -11.38 13.80 -0.40
C LEU A 136 -11.39 14.32 -1.84
N LYS A 137 -11.37 15.64 -2.03
CA LYS A 137 -11.25 16.25 -3.36
C LYS A 137 -9.92 15.86 -4.03
N TYR A 138 -8.81 15.90 -3.28
CA TYR A 138 -7.51 15.46 -3.79
C TYR A 138 -7.51 13.96 -4.08
N PHE A 139 -8.09 13.14 -3.22
CA PHE A 139 -8.18 11.70 -3.44
C PHE A 139 -9.01 11.38 -4.69
N LYS A 140 -10.18 12.00 -4.84
CA LYS A 140 -11.06 11.84 -6.01
C LYS A 140 -10.40 12.30 -7.32
N ALA A 141 -9.42 13.20 -7.25
CA ALA A 141 -8.68 13.67 -8.42
C ALA A 141 -7.85 12.57 -9.12
N MET A 142 -7.60 11.42 -8.46
CA MET A 142 -7.02 10.25 -9.12
C MET A 142 -7.89 9.68 -10.25
N GLY A 143 -9.21 9.94 -10.21
CA GLY A 143 -10.16 9.36 -11.18
C GLY A 143 -10.58 7.92 -10.89
N PHE A 144 -10.08 7.28 -9.83
CA PHE A 144 -10.45 5.92 -9.44
C PHE A 144 -11.86 5.88 -8.83
N LYS A 145 -12.61 4.81 -9.10
CA LYS A 145 -13.89 4.55 -8.43
C LYS A 145 -13.63 4.25 -6.96
N VAL A 146 -14.08 5.14 -6.08
CA VAL A 146 -13.94 4.98 -4.62
C VAL A 146 -15.07 4.11 -4.09
N LEU A 147 -14.71 3.06 -3.36
CA LEU A 147 -15.65 2.20 -2.63
C LEU A 147 -15.63 2.57 -1.15
N ASN A 148 -16.81 2.77 -0.57
CA ASN A 148 -16.97 3.21 0.81
C ASN A 148 -18.18 2.50 1.44
N ASP A 149 -17.96 1.29 1.98
CA ASP A 149 -18.95 0.30 2.36
C ASP A 149 -19.86 -0.10 1.17
N GLU A 150 -19.24 -0.19 0.00
CA GLU A 150 -19.92 -0.47 -1.26
C GLU A 150 -19.42 -1.75 -1.92
N GLN A 151 -20.35 -2.44 -2.58
CA GLN A 151 -20.03 -3.52 -3.50
C GLN A 151 -19.74 -2.98 -4.90
N TYR A 152 -18.80 -3.60 -5.57
CA TYR A 152 -18.46 -3.38 -6.97
C TYR A 152 -18.38 -4.72 -7.71
N ILE A 153 -18.87 -4.77 -8.93
CA ILE A 153 -18.67 -5.90 -9.85
C ILE A 153 -17.71 -5.43 -10.94
N SER A 154 -16.55 -6.07 -11.03
CA SER A 154 -15.56 -5.74 -12.05
C SER A 154 -16.03 -6.14 -13.45
N LYS A 155 -15.36 -5.62 -14.49
CA LYS A 155 -15.60 -5.99 -15.89
C LYS A 155 -15.45 -7.50 -16.13
N ASP A 156 -14.53 -8.14 -15.41
CA ASP A 156 -14.30 -9.60 -15.45
C ASP A 156 -15.25 -10.39 -14.53
N GLY A 157 -16.23 -9.70 -13.91
CA GLY A 157 -17.28 -10.30 -13.08
C GLY A 157 -16.84 -10.68 -11.66
N LEU A 158 -15.78 -10.06 -11.11
CA LEU A 158 -15.39 -10.24 -9.71
C LEU A 158 -16.28 -9.40 -8.80
N SER A 159 -16.81 -10.01 -7.76
CA SER A 159 -17.52 -9.32 -6.68
C SER A 159 -16.53 -8.77 -5.67
N ILE A 160 -16.48 -7.46 -5.51
CA ILE A 160 -15.51 -6.77 -4.67
C ILE A 160 -16.26 -5.91 -3.66
N PHE A 161 -15.89 -5.98 -2.39
CA PHE A 161 -16.42 -5.08 -1.37
C PHE A 161 -15.31 -4.15 -0.89
N GLY A 162 -15.56 -2.85 -0.90
CA GLY A 162 -14.66 -1.84 -0.36
C GLY A 162 -15.17 -1.30 0.97
N LYS A 163 -14.47 -1.66 2.05
CA LYS A 163 -14.80 -1.23 3.40
C LYS A 163 -14.33 0.20 3.69
N GLN A 164 -15.19 0.96 4.34
CA GLN A 164 -14.82 2.25 4.90
C GLN A 164 -13.71 2.12 5.96
N GLU A 165 -12.93 3.14 6.11
CA GLU A 165 -11.80 3.23 7.04
C GLU A 165 -12.24 3.03 8.51
N CYS A 166 -11.47 2.24 9.29
CA CYS A 166 -11.88 1.75 10.60
C CYS A 166 -11.48 2.63 11.80
N ILE A 167 -10.55 3.57 11.66
CA ILE A 167 -10.06 4.37 12.80
C ILE A 167 -11.10 5.39 13.23
N TYR A 168 -11.85 5.92 12.25
CA TYR A 168 -12.84 6.99 12.43
C TYR A 168 -14.28 6.51 12.22
N HIS A 169 -14.50 5.28 11.76
CA HIS A 169 -15.80 4.72 11.44
C HIS A 169 -15.99 3.34 12.07
N GLU A 170 -17.22 2.99 12.39
CA GLU A 170 -17.58 1.70 12.96
C GLU A 170 -17.46 0.58 11.92
N ASN A 171 -17.34 -0.66 12.38
CA ASN A 171 -17.36 -1.82 11.51
C ASN A 171 -18.77 -2.06 10.97
N VAL A 172 -18.87 -2.22 9.66
CA VAL A 172 -20.12 -2.62 8.99
C VAL A 172 -20.24 -4.13 9.06
N ASN A 173 -21.44 -4.63 9.33
CA ASN A 173 -21.70 -6.06 9.24
C ASN A 173 -21.74 -6.48 7.76
N VAL A 174 -20.99 -7.51 7.40
CA VAL A 174 -20.92 -8.05 6.04
C VAL A 174 -21.23 -9.54 6.11
N ASP A 175 -22.47 -9.88 5.78
CA ASP A 175 -23.01 -11.23 5.95
C ASP A 175 -22.69 -12.19 4.80
N LYS A 176 -22.04 -11.69 3.73
CA LYS A 176 -21.68 -12.49 2.58
C LYS A 176 -20.18 -12.43 2.26
N SER A 177 -19.71 -13.49 1.61
CA SER A 177 -18.35 -13.56 1.07
C SER A 177 -18.30 -12.90 -0.31
N TYR A 178 -17.21 -12.17 -0.55
CA TYR A 178 -16.85 -11.57 -1.84
C TYR A 178 -15.63 -12.27 -2.44
N ASP A 179 -15.38 -12.08 -3.73
CA ASP A 179 -14.14 -12.53 -4.36
C ASP A 179 -12.94 -11.77 -3.81
N LEU A 180 -13.11 -10.46 -3.54
CA LEU A 180 -12.12 -9.63 -2.85
C LEU A 180 -12.80 -8.70 -1.85
N PHE A 181 -12.18 -8.56 -0.69
CA PHE A 181 -12.56 -7.60 0.33
C PHE A 181 -11.42 -6.59 0.52
N LEU A 182 -11.69 -5.32 0.28
CA LEU A 182 -10.70 -4.25 0.38
C LEU A 182 -10.87 -3.52 1.71
N SER A 183 -9.81 -3.44 2.50
CA SER A 183 -9.76 -2.62 3.70
C SER A 183 -8.39 -2.01 3.85
N HIS A 184 -8.32 -0.71 4.12
CA HIS A 184 -7.03 -0.07 4.36
C HIS A 184 -6.29 -0.71 5.55
N GLN A 185 -7.00 -1.03 6.65
CA GLN A 185 -6.44 -1.66 7.84
C GLN A 185 -6.58 -3.19 7.83
N GLY A 186 -5.47 -3.90 8.10
CA GLY A 186 -5.43 -5.37 8.06
C GLY A 186 -6.03 -6.08 9.27
N ASP A 187 -6.01 -5.44 10.45
CA ASP A 187 -6.51 -6.08 11.68
C ASP A 187 -8.02 -6.38 11.62
N VAL A 188 -8.73 -5.92 10.55
CA VAL A 188 -10.14 -6.24 10.29
C VAL A 188 -10.40 -7.74 10.07
N ILE A 189 -9.40 -8.53 9.66
CA ILE A 189 -9.54 -9.99 9.50
C ILE A 189 -10.08 -10.67 10.78
N ASP A 190 -9.88 -10.04 11.93
CA ASP A 190 -10.40 -10.56 13.20
C ASP A 190 -11.94 -10.53 13.28
N ASN A 191 -12.60 -9.72 12.45
CA ASN A 191 -14.04 -9.46 12.48
C ASN A 191 -14.78 -10.04 11.26
N TYR A 192 -14.06 -10.58 10.27
CA TYR A 192 -14.67 -11.08 9.04
C TYR A 192 -14.20 -12.50 8.74
N GLU A 193 -15.13 -13.35 8.30
CA GLU A 193 -14.89 -14.74 7.94
C GLU A 193 -15.12 -14.97 6.45
N ASN A 194 -14.44 -15.99 5.91
CA ASN A 194 -14.57 -16.42 4.51
C ASN A 194 -14.28 -15.31 3.48
N GLN A 195 -13.34 -14.40 3.80
CA GLN A 195 -12.96 -13.29 2.94
C GLN A 195 -11.50 -13.42 2.46
N ILE A 196 -11.23 -12.86 1.28
CA ILE A 196 -9.88 -12.60 0.80
C ILE A 196 -9.65 -11.09 0.89
N ILE A 197 -8.85 -10.66 1.87
CA ILE A 197 -8.69 -9.26 2.26
C ILE A 197 -7.38 -8.71 1.71
N LEU A 198 -7.44 -7.54 1.04
CA LEU A 198 -6.27 -6.76 0.63
C LEU A 198 -6.17 -5.52 1.49
N SER A 199 -4.99 -5.25 2.04
CA SER A 199 -4.76 -4.19 3.02
C SER A 199 -3.39 -3.53 2.88
N GLY A 200 -3.26 -2.31 3.40
CA GLY A 200 -2.01 -1.53 3.49
C GLY A 200 -1.72 -1.06 4.91
N HIS A 201 -1.63 0.28 5.11
CA HIS A 201 -1.59 0.99 6.38
C HIS A 201 -0.33 0.84 7.23
N THR A 202 0.29 -0.32 7.25
CA THR A 202 1.34 -0.66 8.23
C THR A 202 2.75 -0.23 7.81
N HIS A 203 2.93 0.09 6.53
CA HIS A 203 4.24 0.31 5.90
C HIS A 203 5.24 -0.86 6.13
N GLY A 204 4.73 -2.06 6.43
CA GLY A 204 5.55 -3.19 6.84
C GLY A 204 6.34 -2.94 8.14
N GLY A 205 5.89 -1.98 8.97
CA GLY A 205 6.62 -1.49 10.15
C GLY A 205 7.76 -0.53 9.81
N GLN A 206 7.96 -0.18 8.56
CA GLN A 206 8.94 0.75 7.97
C GLN A 206 10.41 0.47 8.34
N ILE A 207 10.73 0.24 9.61
CA ILE A 207 12.04 -0.23 10.10
C ILE A 207 11.86 -1.55 10.82
N ARG A 208 12.45 -2.61 10.25
CA ARG A 208 12.45 -3.97 10.80
C ARG A 208 13.88 -4.43 10.95
N LEU A 209 14.35 -4.51 12.17
CA LEU A 209 15.66 -5.08 12.45
C LEU A 209 15.51 -6.57 12.76
N PRO A 210 16.42 -7.44 12.28
CA PRO A 210 16.43 -8.84 12.67
C PRO A 210 16.44 -8.98 14.19
N LEU A 211 15.63 -9.89 14.72
CA LEU A 211 15.53 -10.21 16.14
C LEU A 211 15.01 -9.09 17.07
N ILE A 212 14.68 -7.92 16.51
CA ILE A 212 14.12 -6.81 17.30
C ILE A 212 12.65 -6.64 16.93
N PRO A 213 11.73 -6.56 17.90
CA PRO A 213 10.33 -6.29 17.66
C PRO A 213 10.13 -4.98 16.86
N ILE A 214 9.12 -4.95 15.99
CA ILE A 214 8.76 -3.73 15.25
C ILE A 214 8.35 -2.66 16.26
N TYR A 215 9.10 -1.55 16.27
CA TYR A 215 8.90 -0.48 17.25
C TYR A 215 7.59 0.28 17.04
N TYR A 216 7.28 0.62 15.79
CA TYR A 216 6.05 1.36 15.48
C TYR A 216 5.06 0.49 14.70
N LYS A 217 3.86 0.38 15.27
CA LYS A 217 2.71 -0.26 14.63
C LYS A 217 1.50 0.67 14.77
N PRO A 218 0.86 1.07 13.68
CA PRO A 218 -0.30 1.95 13.76
C PRO A 218 -1.51 1.26 14.41
N LYS A 219 -2.52 2.04 14.81
CA LYS A 219 -3.79 1.51 15.31
C LYS A 219 -4.47 0.70 14.20
N TYR A 220 -4.99 -0.51 14.49
CA TYR A 220 -5.52 -1.48 13.51
C TYR A 220 -4.50 -2.02 12.49
N GLY A 221 -3.21 -1.96 12.82
CA GLY A 221 -2.11 -2.60 12.08
C GLY A 221 -1.11 -3.24 13.04
N LYS A 222 -1.55 -3.57 14.27
CA LYS A 222 -0.67 -4.10 15.31
C LYS A 222 -0.39 -5.59 15.18
N LYS A 223 -1.36 -6.35 14.67
CA LYS A 223 -1.28 -7.82 14.59
C LYS A 223 -0.67 -8.26 13.27
N TYR A 224 -1.15 -7.72 12.17
CA TYR A 224 -0.80 -8.15 10.81
C TYR A 224 -0.04 -7.04 10.11
N THR A 225 1.29 -7.19 9.98
CA THR A 225 2.14 -6.07 9.56
C THR A 225 2.57 -6.14 8.10
N SER A 226 2.80 -7.32 7.52
CA SER A 226 3.30 -7.46 6.14
C SER A 226 3.17 -8.90 5.66
N GLY A 227 2.71 -9.13 4.44
CA GLY A 227 2.65 -10.45 3.81
C GLY A 227 1.29 -11.12 3.95
N LEU A 228 1.29 -12.45 3.84
CA LEU A 228 0.08 -13.27 3.85
C LEU A 228 -0.19 -13.83 5.25
N PHE A 229 -1.43 -13.72 5.70
CA PHE A 229 -1.93 -14.29 6.95
C PHE A 229 -3.25 -15.03 6.68
N ASN A 230 -3.49 -16.09 7.43
CA ASN A 230 -4.74 -16.85 7.38
C ASN A 230 -5.38 -16.90 8.76
N LYS A 231 -6.67 -16.62 8.83
CA LYS A 231 -7.47 -16.69 10.07
C LYS A 231 -8.96 -16.85 9.73
N ASN A 232 -9.70 -17.68 10.50
CA ASN A 232 -11.16 -17.84 10.41
C ASN A 232 -11.64 -18.07 8.95
N ASN A 233 -10.98 -18.99 8.22
CA ASN A 233 -11.21 -19.23 6.81
C ASN A 233 -11.04 -18.01 5.89
N SER A 234 -10.45 -16.92 6.40
CA SER A 234 -10.07 -15.74 5.62
C SER A 234 -8.58 -15.72 5.35
N SER A 235 -8.20 -15.13 4.22
CA SER A 235 -6.82 -14.80 3.88
C SER A 235 -6.65 -13.28 3.84
N LEU A 236 -5.56 -12.78 4.41
CA LEU A 236 -5.21 -11.36 4.41
C LEU A 236 -3.85 -11.15 3.77
N ILE A 237 -3.80 -10.32 2.74
CA ILE A 237 -2.55 -9.84 2.15
C ILE A 237 -2.32 -8.40 2.61
N VAL A 238 -1.21 -8.16 3.32
CA VAL A 238 -0.82 -6.82 3.77
C VAL A 238 0.35 -6.31 2.94
N SER A 239 0.10 -5.24 2.17
CA SER A 239 1.13 -4.51 1.44
C SER A 239 1.93 -3.61 2.38
N ASN A 240 3.21 -3.42 2.05
CA ASN A 240 4.07 -2.43 2.73
C ASN A 240 3.86 -1.01 2.20
N GLY A 241 3.07 -0.84 1.14
CA GLY A 241 2.85 0.44 0.50
C GLY A 241 4.08 1.02 -0.22
N LEU A 242 3.85 2.07 -0.99
CA LEU A 242 4.85 2.69 -1.88
C LEU A 242 5.40 4.04 -1.38
N GLY A 243 4.88 4.56 -0.28
CA GLY A 243 5.32 5.81 0.33
C GLY A 243 6.08 5.63 1.64
N PHE A 244 6.01 6.65 2.49
CA PHE A 244 6.67 6.71 3.78
C PHE A 244 5.72 7.24 4.86
N GLY A 245 5.68 6.57 6.00
CA GLY A 245 4.94 7.01 7.18
C GLY A 245 5.80 7.95 8.05
N GLY A 246 5.84 9.25 7.72
CA GLY A 246 6.47 10.28 8.54
C GLY A 246 7.91 10.64 8.18
N PHE A 247 8.82 9.70 7.97
CA PHE A 247 10.23 9.96 7.61
C PHE A 247 10.71 9.05 6.47
N LYS A 248 11.69 9.51 5.70
CA LYS A 248 12.13 8.87 4.44
C LYS A 248 13.21 7.81 4.68
N VAL A 249 12.92 6.83 5.54
CA VAL A 249 13.82 5.69 5.80
C VAL A 249 12.98 4.41 5.85
N ARG A 250 13.40 3.39 5.09
CA ARG A 250 12.92 2.01 5.22
C ARG A 250 14.12 1.10 5.41
N LEU A 251 14.00 0.15 6.33
CA LEU A 251 15.05 -0.82 6.61
C LEU A 251 14.42 -2.21 6.80
N PHE A 252 14.81 -3.17 5.95
CA PHE A 252 14.23 -4.52 5.88
C PHE A 252 12.68 -4.57 5.75
N ALA A 253 12.09 -3.45 5.34
CA ALA A 253 10.67 -3.31 5.01
C ALA A 253 10.53 -2.61 3.65
N PRO A 254 10.95 -3.26 2.54
CA PRO A 254 10.91 -2.67 1.21
C PRO A 254 9.50 -2.25 0.84
N MET A 255 9.36 -1.22 0.01
CA MET A 255 8.10 -0.92 -0.64
C MET A 255 7.66 -2.09 -1.48
N ASP A 256 6.35 -2.28 -1.67
CA ASP A 256 5.87 -3.35 -2.53
C ASP A 256 4.65 -2.96 -3.38
N VAL A 257 4.50 -3.72 -4.44
CA VAL A 257 3.27 -3.83 -5.24
C VAL A 257 2.85 -5.29 -5.19
N VAL A 258 1.57 -5.52 -4.99
CA VAL A 258 1.00 -6.87 -4.96
C VAL A 258 0.35 -7.15 -6.31
N ILE A 259 0.72 -8.27 -6.93
CA ILE A 259 0.05 -8.79 -8.12
C ILE A 259 -0.71 -10.05 -7.74
N ILE A 260 -1.94 -10.14 -8.19
CA ILE A 260 -2.81 -11.29 -7.96
C ILE A 260 -3.19 -11.87 -9.31
N ASP A 261 -3.01 -13.16 -9.44
CA ASP A 261 -3.58 -14.00 -10.50
C ASP A 261 -4.84 -14.66 -9.95
N TYR A 262 -6.01 -14.05 -10.25
CA TYR A 262 -7.29 -14.57 -9.78
C TYR A 262 -7.83 -15.61 -10.77
N ARG A 263 -7.93 -16.85 -10.34
CA ARG A 263 -8.44 -18.01 -11.11
C ARG A 263 -9.82 -18.37 -10.58
N LYS A 264 -10.80 -18.35 -11.48
CA LYS A 264 -12.19 -18.80 -11.19
C LYS A 264 -12.26 -20.31 -11.17
#